data_c1165b854d5f5aebca1dd504ebabec4c
#
_entry.id   c1165b854d5f5aebca1dd504ebabec4c
#
_cell.length_a   1.000
_cell.length_b   1.000
_cell.length_c   1.000
_cell.angle_alpha   90.00
_cell.angle_beta   90.00
_cell.angle_gamma   90.00
#
_symmetry.space_group_name_H-M   'P 1'
#
loop_
_entity.id
_entity.type
_entity.pdbx_description
1 polymer ?
#
loop_
_entity_poly.entity_id
_entity_poly.type
_entity_poly.pdbx_seq_one_letter_code
_entity_poly.pdbx_strand_id
1 'polypeptide(L)'
;MERTYMFTDAMIPGIQGMSRWDKESRCIKDITIKNSFAIENGVSKMTLHISQITAIDELDQEYQVSTFKGNKLFTLDNISAQNSFRTGVIKTLKATQYKSLRFYIKSLDSSFLNKAGKKSEIPEMTYMEFDIIGGLQVNKGEFPSLLIHFDFTPMDVPTRAAKKSNIFANSFALRNKMERKLIPAFQ
;
A
#
# COMPACT_ATOMS: atom_id res chain seq x y z
N MET A 1 34.08 -18.28 -1.17
CA MET A 1 33.52 -17.85 -2.47
C MET A 1 32.29 -17.01 -2.18
N GLU A 2 32.43 -15.70 -2.15
CA GLU A 2 31.31 -14.77 -1.97
C GLU A 2 30.64 -14.60 -3.31
N ARG A 3 29.33 -14.96 -3.37
CA ARG A 3 28.47 -14.65 -4.53
C ARG A 3 27.87 -13.27 -4.35
N THR A 4 28.48 -12.30 -5.00
CA THR A 4 27.91 -10.96 -5.12
C THR A 4 26.71 -11.01 -6.06
N TYR A 5 25.50 -10.86 -5.55
CA TYR A 5 24.31 -10.70 -6.38
C TYR A 5 24.18 -9.21 -6.73
N MET A 6 24.43 -8.88 -7.98
CA MET A 6 24.09 -7.55 -8.52
C MET A 6 22.58 -7.45 -8.64
N PHE A 7 21.99 -6.57 -7.85
CA PHE A 7 20.62 -6.13 -8.07
C PHE A 7 20.61 -5.10 -9.18
N THR A 8 20.14 -5.46 -10.35
CA THR A 8 19.75 -4.50 -11.37
C THR A 8 18.27 -4.18 -11.14
N ASP A 9 17.98 -3.00 -10.60
CA ASP A 9 16.64 -2.41 -10.54
C ASP A 9 16.19 -2.01 -11.96
N ALA A 10 16.03 -2.96 -12.83
CA ALA A 10 15.30 -2.76 -14.08
C ALA A 10 13.88 -3.26 -13.87
N MET A 11 12.96 -2.36 -13.51
CA MET A 11 11.53 -2.59 -13.66
C MET A 11 11.26 -2.83 -15.15
N ILE A 12 11.14 -4.08 -15.56
CA ILE A 12 10.60 -4.43 -16.88
C ILE A 12 9.08 -4.42 -16.72
N PRO A 13 8.36 -3.47 -17.36
CA PRO A 13 6.89 -3.46 -17.32
C PRO A 13 6.39 -4.75 -17.98
N GLY A 14 5.59 -5.53 -17.24
CA GLY A 14 4.89 -6.70 -17.77
C GLY A 14 5.30 -8.06 -17.23
N ILE A 15 6.33 -8.19 -16.40
CA ILE A 15 6.65 -9.45 -15.74
C ILE A 15 6.16 -9.40 -14.29
N GLN A 16 4.86 -9.64 -14.11
CA GLN A 16 4.28 -9.87 -12.79
C GLN A 16 4.52 -11.34 -12.39
N GLY A 17 4.87 -11.55 -11.12
CA GLY A 17 5.08 -12.89 -10.58
C GLY A 17 6.54 -13.38 -10.55
N MET A 18 7.52 -12.50 -10.68
CA MET A 18 8.92 -12.90 -10.47
C MET A 18 9.14 -13.42 -9.06
N SER A 19 9.63 -14.66 -8.96
CA SER A 19 10.04 -15.23 -7.68
C SER A 19 11.36 -14.60 -7.26
N ARG A 20 11.36 -13.94 -6.10
CA ARG A 20 12.58 -13.46 -5.45
C ARG A 20 12.96 -14.43 -4.33
N TRP A 21 14.25 -14.68 -4.17
CA TRP A 21 14.76 -15.47 -3.06
C TRP A 21 15.40 -14.52 -2.04
N ASP A 22 14.95 -14.59 -0.79
CA ASP A 22 15.59 -13.83 0.28
C ASP A 22 16.90 -14.50 0.74
N LYS A 23 17.62 -13.84 1.67
CA LYS A 23 18.90 -14.35 2.22
C LYS A 23 18.79 -15.75 2.86
N GLU A 24 17.58 -16.19 3.19
CA GLU A 24 17.26 -17.50 3.77
C GLU A 24 16.74 -18.49 2.73
N SER A 25 16.95 -18.20 1.43
CA SER A 25 16.46 -19.03 0.30
C SER A 25 14.95 -19.28 0.30
N ARG A 26 14.17 -18.34 0.83
CA ARG A 26 12.70 -18.39 0.81
C ARG A 26 12.17 -17.81 -0.50
N CYS A 27 11.24 -18.51 -1.12
CA CYS A 27 10.55 -18.02 -2.31
C CYS A 27 9.59 -16.89 -1.91
N ILE A 28 9.83 -15.68 -2.43
CA ILE A 28 8.93 -14.54 -2.28
C ILE A 28 8.25 -14.30 -3.62
N LYS A 29 6.92 -14.30 -3.62
CA LYS A 29 6.10 -13.90 -4.77
C LYS A 29 5.59 -12.48 -4.53
N ASP A 30 5.92 -11.61 -5.45
CA ASP A 30 5.49 -10.22 -5.47
C ASP A 30 4.19 -10.13 -6.27
N ILE A 31 3.10 -9.68 -5.67
CA ILE A 31 1.80 -9.61 -6.32
C ILE A 31 1.15 -8.24 -6.09
N THR A 32 0.47 -7.76 -7.12
CA THR A 32 -0.40 -6.59 -7.02
C THR A 32 -1.84 -7.04 -7.09
N ILE A 33 -2.66 -6.53 -6.19
CA ILE A 33 -4.08 -6.89 -6.10
C ILE A 33 -4.96 -5.66 -6.22
N LYS A 34 -6.12 -5.83 -6.85
CA LYS A 34 -7.14 -4.80 -7.04
C LYS A 34 -8.50 -5.28 -6.53
N ASN A 35 -9.36 -4.34 -6.16
CA ASN A 35 -10.71 -4.64 -5.68
C ASN A 35 -11.72 -3.70 -6.35
N SER A 36 -12.81 -4.24 -6.88
CA SER A 36 -13.85 -3.48 -7.60
C SER A 36 -14.48 -2.41 -6.71
N PHE A 37 -14.80 -2.73 -5.46
CA PHE A 37 -15.34 -1.76 -4.50
C PHE A 37 -14.36 -0.59 -4.27
N ALA A 38 -13.06 -0.88 -4.19
CA ALA A 38 -12.04 0.14 -4.00
C ALA A 38 -11.95 1.08 -5.21
N ILE A 39 -12.04 0.53 -6.42
CA ILE A 39 -12.01 1.29 -7.67
C ILE A 39 -13.24 2.19 -7.78
N GLU A 40 -14.44 1.64 -7.60
CA GLU A 40 -15.72 2.36 -7.70
C GLU A 40 -15.86 3.51 -6.70
N ASN A 41 -15.33 3.33 -5.50
CA ASN A 41 -15.38 4.33 -4.42
C ASN A 41 -14.15 5.25 -4.38
N GLY A 42 -13.20 5.11 -5.32
CA GLY A 42 -11.97 5.90 -5.37
C GLY A 42 -11.17 5.79 -4.07
N VAL A 43 -11.04 4.57 -3.55
CA VAL A 43 -10.40 4.32 -2.26
C VAL A 43 -8.89 4.53 -2.37
N SER A 44 -8.34 5.34 -1.45
CA SER A 44 -6.89 5.56 -1.32
C SER A 44 -6.28 4.81 -0.16
N LYS A 45 -7.10 4.48 0.85
CA LYS A 45 -6.65 3.80 2.06
C LYS A 45 -7.81 3.02 2.68
N MET A 46 -7.53 1.80 3.13
CA MET A 46 -8.48 1.00 3.90
C MET A 46 -7.92 0.66 5.28
N THR A 47 -8.81 0.59 6.25
CA THR A 47 -8.53 0.08 7.59
C THR A 47 -9.46 -1.10 7.82
N LEU A 48 -8.93 -2.32 7.84
CA LEU A 48 -9.70 -3.56 7.89
C LEU A 48 -9.36 -4.38 9.13
N HIS A 49 -10.39 -4.91 9.78
CA HIS A 49 -10.25 -5.96 10.77
C HIS A 49 -10.31 -7.32 10.08
N ILE A 50 -9.15 -7.95 9.90
CA ILE A 50 -9.01 -9.20 9.13
C ILE A 50 -8.84 -10.37 10.08
N SER A 51 -9.66 -11.42 9.89
CA SER A 51 -9.57 -12.69 10.61
C SER A 51 -8.79 -13.76 9.85
N GLN A 52 -8.92 -13.75 8.51
CA GLN A 52 -8.32 -14.76 7.65
C GLN A 52 -8.09 -14.20 6.25
N ILE A 53 -7.07 -14.72 5.57
CA ILE A 53 -6.81 -14.49 4.15
C ILE A 53 -6.75 -15.86 3.49
N THR A 54 -7.44 -15.99 2.34
CA THR A 54 -7.44 -17.20 1.51
C THR A 54 -7.09 -16.84 0.08
N ALA A 55 -6.63 -17.81 -0.70
CA ALA A 55 -6.38 -17.68 -2.13
C ALA A 55 -7.39 -18.56 -2.89
N ILE A 56 -7.92 -18.03 -3.99
CA ILE A 56 -8.90 -18.68 -4.85
C ILE A 56 -8.20 -19.08 -6.15
N ASP A 57 -8.29 -20.34 -6.53
CA ASP A 57 -7.72 -20.83 -7.78
C ASP A 57 -8.69 -20.64 -8.97
N GLU A 58 -8.26 -21.06 -10.17
CA GLU A 58 -9.07 -20.98 -11.39
C GLU A 58 -10.33 -21.87 -11.34
N LEU A 59 -10.36 -22.85 -10.43
CA LEU A 59 -11.49 -23.78 -10.24
C LEU A 59 -12.40 -23.35 -9.08
N ASP A 60 -12.25 -22.10 -8.59
CA ASP A 60 -12.97 -21.55 -7.44
C ASP A 60 -12.72 -22.32 -6.11
N GLN A 61 -11.63 -23.07 -6.03
CA GLN A 61 -11.24 -23.71 -4.78
C GLN A 61 -10.48 -22.73 -3.88
N GLU A 62 -10.78 -22.79 -2.60
CA GLU A 62 -10.25 -21.88 -1.60
C GLU A 62 -9.15 -22.54 -0.77
N TYR A 63 -8.02 -21.84 -0.64
CA TYR A 63 -6.83 -22.29 0.10
C TYR A 63 -6.43 -21.25 1.13
N GLN A 64 -6.16 -21.69 2.35
CA GLN A 64 -5.78 -20.80 3.43
C GLN A 64 -4.38 -20.21 3.21
N VAL A 65 -4.27 -18.89 3.27
CA VAL A 65 -3.01 -18.15 3.21
C VAL A 65 -2.53 -17.77 4.60
N SER A 66 -3.41 -17.18 5.41
CA SER A 66 -3.09 -16.74 6.76
C SER A 66 -4.32 -16.66 7.63
N THR A 67 -4.16 -16.89 8.94
CA THR A 67 -5.20 -16.67 9.95
C THR A 67 -4.65 -15.79 11.07
N PHE A 68 -5.53 -14.96 11.63
CA PHE A 68 -5.16 -14.02 12.69
C PHE A 68 -6.03 -14.26 13.92
N LYS A 69 -5.42 -14.46 15.07
CA LYS A 69 -6.17 -14.57 16.33
C LYS A 69 -6.79 -13.20 16.65
N GLY A 70 -8.10 -13.19 16.81
CA GLY A 70 -8.84 -12.03 17.31
C GLY A 70 -8.94 -10.83 16.36
N ASN A 71 -9.17 -11.05 15.06
CA ASN A 71 -9.35 -9.98 14.05
C ASN A 71 -8.28 -8.89 14.13
N LYS A 72 -7.19 -9.07 13.43
CA LYS A 72 -6.09 -8.11 13.43
C LYS A 72 -6.42 -6.89 12.55
N LEU A 73 -6.17 -5.69 13.10
CA LEU A 73 -6.32 -4.44 12.38
C LEU A 73 -5.18 -4.26 11.38
N PHE A 74 -5.52 -4.02 10.13
CA PHE A 74 -4.59 -3.70 9.05
C PHE A 74 -4.94 -2.37 8.42
N THR A 75 -3.92 -1.58 8.14
CA THR A 75 -4.04 -0.39 7.32
C THR A 75 -3.39 -0.67 5.98
N LEU A 76 -4.20 -0.61 4.93
CA LEU A 76 -3.82 -0.90 3.55
C LEU A 76 -3.83 0.42 2.79
N ASP A 77 -2.73 0.80 2.16
CA ASP A 77 -2.65 2.00 1.33
C ASP A 77 -1.68 1.79 0.16
N ASN A 78 -1.74 2.70 -0.82
CA ASN A 78 -0.86 2.68 -1.99
C ASN A 78 0.42 3.52 -1.80
N ILE A 79 0.53 4.28 -0.70
CA ILE A 79 1.45 5.45 -0.63
C ILE A 79 2.88 5.06 -0.30
N SER A 80 3.15 3.87 0.19
CA SER A 80 4.51 3.54 0.55
C SER A 80 4.92 2.14 0.14
N ALA A 81 6.07 2.05 -0.53
CA ALA A 81 6.82 0.80 -0.69
C ALA A 81 7.09 0.10 0.67
N GLN A 82 6.83 0.79 1.78
CA GLN A 82 6.95 0.29 3.15
C GLN A 82 5.67 -0.40 3.66
N ASN A 83 4.51 -0.20 3.02
CA ASN A 83 3.22 -0.76 3.44
C ASN A 83 2.77 -1.97 2.63
N SER A 84 3.70 -2.64 1.96
CA SER A 84 3.42 -3.95 1.40
C SER A 84 3.11 -4.93 2.53
N PHE A 85 1.97 -5.60 2.41
CA PHE A 85 1.61 -6.66 3.35
C PHE A 85 2.41 -7.92 3.02
N ARG A 86 3.26 -8.37 3.95
CA ARG A 86 4.02 -9.61 3.78
C ARG A 86 3.40 -10.74 4.59
N THR A 87 3.12 -11.87 3.95
CA THR A 87 2.72 -13.10 4.64
C THR A 87 3.93 -13.85 5.18
N GLY A 88 3.69 -14.75 6.13
CA GLY A 88 4.66 -15.82 6.41
C GLY A 88 4.78 -16.81 5.25
N VAL A 89 5.60 -17.84 5.43
CA VAL A 89 5.68 -18.97 4.49
C VAL A 89 4.36 -19.73 4.45
N ILE A 90 3.79 -19.88 3.26
CA ILE A 90 2.48 -20.52 3.06
C ILE A 90 2.71 -21.96 2.60
N LYS A 91 2.32 -22.92 3.44
CA LYS A 91 2.47 -24.34 3.14
C LYS A 91 1.21 -24.99 2.57
N THR A 92 0.10 -24.27 2.60
CA THR A 92 -1.23 -24.77 2.22
C THR A 92 -1.56 -24.58 0.74
N LEU A 93 -0.81 -23.72 0.04
CA LEU A 93 -1.00 -23.50 -1.37
C LEU A 93 -0.53 -24.72 -2.17
N LYS A 94 -1.38 -25.16 -3.10
CA LYS A 94 -1.06 -26.21 -4.07
C LYS A 94 -0.37 -25.63 -5.30
N ALA A 95 0.25 -26.50 -6.10
CA ALA A 95 0.85 -26.13 -7.38
C ALA A 95 -0.27 -25.88 -8.41
N THR A 96 -0.72 -24.64 -8.50
CA THR A 96 -1.77 -24.17 -9.42
C THR A 96 -1.66 -22.67 -9.62
N GLN A 97 -2.53 -22.13 -10.45
CA GLN A 97 -2.69 -20.69 -10.65
C GLN A 97 -3.83 -20.17 -9.78
N TYR A 98 -3.58 -19.07 -9.10
CA TYR A 98 -4.56 -18.38 -8.25
C TYR A 98 -4.97 -17.06 -8.91
N LYS A 99 -6.28 -16.78 -8.94
CA LYS A 99 -6.86 -15.59 -9.57
C LYS A 99 -7.13 -14.47 -8.60
N SER A 100 -7.48 -14.79 -7.34
CA SER A 100 -7.82 -13.77 -6.34
C SER A 100 -7.41 -14.16 -4.92
N LEU A 101 -7.36 -13.15 -4.05
CA LEU A 101 -7.27 -13.29 -2.60
C LEU A 101 -8.57 -12.83 -1.96
N ARG A 102 -9.07 -13.57 -1.00
CA ARG A 102 -10.25 -13.24 -0.22
C ARG A 102 -9.85 -12.90 1.21
N PHE A 103 -10.22 -11.71 1.66
CA PHE A 103 -9.96 -11.20 3.00
C PHE A 103 -11.25 -11.29 3.80
N TYR A 104 -11.31 -12.17 4.78
CA TYR A 104 -12.44 -12.25 5.71
C TYR A 104 -12.33 -11.13 6.72
N ILE A 105 -13.32 -10.25 6.72
CA ILE A 105 -13.30 -9.00 7.48
C ILE A 105 -14.46 -8.92 8.47
N LYS A 106 -14.25 -8.14 9.52
CA LYS A 106 -15.31 -7.64 10.38
C LYS A 106 -15.64 -6.21 9.94
N SER A 107 -16.75 -6.04 9.22
CA SER A 107 -17.11 -4.76 8.62
C SER A 107 -17.41 -3.68 9.65
N LEU A 108 -17.98 -4.03 10.80
CA LEU A 108 -18.45 -3.07 11.82
C LEU A 108 -17.39 -2.06 12.28
N ASP A 109 -16.10 -2.45 12.28
CA ASP A 109 -14.99 -1.60 12.70
C ASP A 109 -14.03 -1.27 11.52
N SER A 110 -14.47 -1.57 10.29
CA SER A 110 -13.68 -1.37 9.08
C SER A 110 -14.10 -0.09 8.35
N SER A 111 -13.16 0.63 7.79
CA SER A 111 -13.41 1.92 7.14
C SER A 111 -12.43 2.17 6.00
N PHE A 112 -12.77 3.12 5.12
CA PHE A 112 -11.88 3.57 4.07
C PHE A 112 -11.82 5.09 3.96
N LEU A 113 -10.74 5.59 3.37
CA LEU A 113 -10.59 6.96 2.92
C LEU A 113 -10.62 6.95 1.39
N ASN A 114 -11.42 7.82 0.80
CA ASN A 114 -11.39 8.04 -0.64
C ASN A 114 -10.26 9.02 -1.03
N LYS A 115 -10.05 9.22 -2.33
CA LYS A 115 -9.01 10.13 -2.86
C LYS A 115 -9.11 11.57 -2.33
N ALA A 116 -10.29 12.03 -1.96
CA ALA A 116 -10.51 13.36 -1.36
C ALA A 116 -10.26 13.37 0.18
N GLY A 117 -9.84 12.26 0.78
CA GLY A 117 -9.60 12.15 2.22
C GLY A 117 -10.87 12.00 3.06
N LYS A 118 -12.05 11.80 2.44
CA LYS A 118 -13.30 11.57 3.17
C LYS A 118 -13.33 10.13 3.70
N LYS A 119 -13.54 9.99 5.02
CA LYS A 119 -13.72 8.69 5.67
C LYS A 119 -15.16 8.20 5.51
N SER A 120 -15.29 6.91 5.18
CA SER A 120 -16.57 6.21 5.09
C SER A 120 -16.43 4.81 5.69
N GLU A 121 -17.54 4.27 6.17
CA GLU A 121 -17.60 2.89 6.66
C GLU A 121 -17.70 1.91 5.49
N ILE A 122 -17.20 0.71 5.69
CA ILE A 122 -17.35 -0.37 4.71
C ILE A 122 -18.73 -0.99 4.90
N PRO A 123 -19.50 -1.24 3.82
CA PRO A 123 -20.77 -1.91 3.90
C PRO A 123 -20.66 -3.26 4.61
N GLU A 124 -21.76 -3.74 5.18
CA GLU A 124 -21.78 -5.05 5.84
C GLU A 124 -21.46 -6.16 4.82
N MET A 125 -20.33 -6.81 5.03
CA MET A 125 -19.87 -7.94 4.20
C MET A 125 -19.00 -8.87 5.03
N THR A 126 -19.04 -10.16 4.70
CA THR A 126 -18.24 -11.18 5.38
C THR A 126 -16.80 -11.20 4.91
N TYR A 127 -16.59 -10.93 3.63
CA TYR A 127 -15.26 -10.92 3.01
C TYR A 127 -15.18 -9.86 1.90
N MET A 128 -13.96 -9.50 1.57
CA MET A 128 -13.63 -8.65 0.43
C MET A 128 -12.68 -9.42 -0.48
N GLU A 129 -13.02 -9.52 -1.76
CA GLU A 129 -12.21 -10.22 -2.75
C GLU A 129 -11.36 -9.25 -3.54
N PHE A 130 -10.09 -9.61 -3.72
CA PHE A 130 -9.11 -8.83 -4.47
C PHE A 130 -8.56 -9.68 -5.60
N ASP A 131 -8.75 -9.26 -6.84
CA ASP A 131 -8.17 -9.92 -8.02
C ASP A 131 -6.66 -9.74 -8.04
N ILE A 132 -5.92 -10.82 -8.31
CA ILE A 132 -4.47 -10.76 -8.49
C ILE A 132 -4.20 -10.35 -9.94
N ILE A 133 -3.57 -9.19 -10.14
CA ILE A 133 -3.22 -8.71 -11.47
C ILE A 133 -2.18 -9.66 -12.07
N GLY A 134 -2.51 -10.31 -13.19
CA GLY A 134 -1.65 -11.30 -13.84
C GLY A 134 -1.67 -12.70 -13.20
N GLY A 135 -2.47 -12.90 -12.15
CA GLY A 135 -2.54 -14.18 -11.44
C GLY A 135 -1.31 -14.47 -10.58
N LEU A 136 -1.39 -15.53 -9.76
CA LEU A 136 -0.29 -16.02 -8.95
C LEU A 136 -0.03 -17.48 -9.30
N GLN A 137 1.07 -17.78 -9.97
CA GLN A 137 1.51 -19.15 -10.22
C GLN A 137 2.33 -19.68 -9.06
N VAL A 138 1.93 -20.84 -8.50
CA VAL A 138 2.71 -21.60 -7.52
C VAL A 138 3.13 -22.91 -8.15
N ASN A 139 4.43 -23.22 -8.12
CA ASN A 139 4.97 -24.45 -8.70
C ASN A 139 5.04 -25.59 -7.68
N LYS A 140 5.18 -26.82 -8.16
CA LYS A 140 5.31 -28.00 -7.30
C LYS A 140 6.53 -27.89 -6.39
N GLY A 141 6.31 -28.03 -5.08
CA GLY A 141 7.36 -27.95 -4.08
C GLY A 141 7.71 -26.52 -3.63
N GLU A 142 7.04 -25.48 -4.17
CA GLU A 142 7.19 -24.12 -3.67
C GLU A 142 6.32 -23.89 -2.43
N PHE A 143 6.92 -23.21 -1.44
CA PHE A 143 6.22 -22.69 -0.26
C PHE A 143 6.44 -21.18 -0.18
N PRO A 144 5.68 -20.39 -0.95
CA PRO A 144 5.94 -18.98 -1.08
C PRO A 144 5.56 -18.19 0.16
N SER A 145 6.25 -17.04 0.35
CA SER A 145 5.71 -15.90 1.08
C SER A 145 5.21 -14.90 0.04
N LEU A 146 4.08 -14.26 0.31
CA LEU A 146 3.53 -13.23 -0.58
C LEU A 146 3.94 -11.84 -0.08
N LEU A 147 4.40 -11.01 -0.99
CA LEU A 147 4.51 -9.57 -0.82
C LEU A 147 3.37 -8.94 -1.61
N ILE A 148 2.39 -8.37 -0.91
CA ILE A 148 1.12 -7.94 -1.48
C ILE A 148 1.09 -6.43 -1.56
N HIS A 149 0.91 -5.90 -2.78
CA HIS A 149 0.70 -4.49 -3.07
C HIS A 149 -0.76 -4.25 -3.44
N PHE A 150 -1.32 -3.15 -2.94
CA PHE A 150 -2.71 -2.77 -3.19
C PHE A 150 -2.77 -1.69 -4.27
N ASP A 151 -3.50 -1.96 -5.35
CA ASP A 151 -3.77 -1.00 -6.42
C ASP A 151 -4.96 -0.09 -6.02
N PHE A 152 -4.68 0.88 -5.14
CA PHE A 152 -5.64 1.88 -4.72
C PHE A 152 -5.45 3.20 -5.46
N THR A 153 -6.50 3.99 -5.53
CA THR A 153 -6.44 5.34 -6.12
C THR A 153 -5.53 6.24 -5.27
N PRO A 154 -4.54 6.92 -5.85
CA PRO A 154 -3.72 7.87 -5.10
C PRO A 154 -4.58 8.95 -4.44
N MET A 155 -4.21 9.37 -3.23
CA MET A 155 -4.87 10.47 -2.54
C MET A 155 -4.55 11.79 -3.27
N ASP A 156 -5.58 12.60 -3.52
CA ASP A 156 -5.39 13.97 -4.00
C ASP A 156 -4.68 14.76 -2.90
N VAL A 157 -3.35 14.85 -2.99
CA VAL A 157 -2.59 15.70 -2.09
C VAL A 157 -3.04 17.12 -2.36
N PRO A 158 -3.68 17.83 -1.40
CA PRO A 158 -4.01 19.22 -1.62
C PRO A 158 -2.69 19.93 -1.91
N THR A 159 -2.54 20.42 -3.13
CA THR A 159 -1.43 21.29 -3.47
C THR A 159 -1.54 22.43 -2.46
N ARG A 160 -0.70 22.44 -1.43
CA ARG A 160 -0.58 23.57 -0.55
C ARG A 160 -0.25 24.71 -1.49
N ALA A 161 -1.27 25.50 -1.83
CA ALA A 161 -1.06 26.79 -2.48
C ALA A 161 0.06 27.40 -1.66
N ALA A 162 1.23 27.54 -2.28
CA ALA A 162 2.39 28.09 -1.63
C ALA A 162 1.89 29.43 -1.10
N LYS A 163 1.54 29.50 0.18
CA LYS A 163 1.47 30.77 0.88
C LYS A 163 2.87 31.30 0.67
N LYS A 164 3.03 32.13 -0.38
CA LYS A 164 4.19 33.00 -0.52
C LYS A 164 4.23 33.73 0.81
N SER A 165 5.01 33.20 1.73
CA SER A 165 5.30 33.87 2.97
C SER A 165 6.10 35.08 2.53
N ASN A 166 5.46 36.24 2.48
CA ASN A 166 6.10 37.54 2.32
C ASN A 166 6.96 37.88 3.55
N ILE A 167 7.70 36.87 4.06
CA ILE A 167 8.65 37.03 5.16
C ILE A 167 9.73 38.02 4.77
N PHE A 168 10.08 38.09 3.49
CA PHE A 168 11.06 39.08 2.99
C PHE A 168 10.48 40.49 2.84
N ALA A 169 9.18 40.68 2.62
CA ALA A 169 8.58 42.01 2.52
C ALA A 169 8.56 42.74 3.87
N ASN A 170 8.36 41.99 4.97
CA ASN A 170 8.37 42.61 6.30
C ASN A 170 9.76 42.96 6.83
N SER A 171 10.82 42.31 6.38
CA SER A 171 12.18 42.62 6.79
C SER A 171 12.68 43.92 6.14
N PHE A 172 12.29 44.23 4.90
CA PHE A 172 12.61 45.51 4.22
C PHE A 172 11.86 46.70 4.83
N ALA A 173 10.59 46.51 5.23
CA ALA A 173 9.81 47.58 5.87
C ALA A 173 10.35 47.95 7.26
N LEU A 174 10.85 46.97 8.00
CA LEU A 174 11.49 47.21 9.32
C LEU A 174 12.85 47.92 9.19
N ARG A 175 13.65 47.60 8.17
CA ARG A 175 14.95 48.25 7.94
C ARG A 175 14.79 49.73 7.59
N ASN A 176 13.88 50.09 6.70
CA ASN A 176 13.59 51.47 6.35
C ASN A 176 13.01 52.31 7.50
N LYS A 177 12.36 51.65 8.49
CA LYS A 177 11.84 52.37 9.67
C LYS A 177 12.91 52.62 10.74
N MET A 178 13.99 51.87 10.77
CA MET A 178 15.13 52.08 11.65
C MET A 178 16.10 53.16 11.11
N GLU A 179 16.32 53.23 9.78
CA GLU A 179 17.21 54.22 9.20
C GLU A 179 16.68 55.66 9.30
N ARG A 180 15.36 55.87 9.38
CA ARG A 180 14.77 57.24 9.56
C ARG A 180 14.83 57.75 10.99
N LYS A 181 15.26 56.97 11.98
CA LYS A 181 15.38 57.40 13.39
C LYS A 181 16.80 57.79 13.81
N LEU A 182 17.80 57.75 12.91
CA LEU A 182 19.19 57.97 13.21
C LEU A 182 19.80 59.24 12.56
N ILE A 183 18.96 60.23 12.22
CA ILE A 183 19.48 61.50 11.82
C ILE A 183 19.36 62.47 13.01
N PRO A 184 20.43 62.73 13.78
CA PRO A 184 20.43 63.81 14.76
C PRO A 184 20.48 65.16 14.03
N ALA A 185 19.55 66.05 14.37
CA ALA A 185 19.62 67.42 13.97
C ALA A 185 20.81 68.07 14.68
N PHE A 186 21.86 68.34 13.93
CA PHE A 186 22.89 69.34 14.34
C PHE A 186 22.47 70.71 13.82
N GLN A 187 22.15 71.61 14.70
CA GLN A 187 22.36 73.04 14.58
C GLN A 187 23.30 73.47 15.69
#